data_d52fdf92cdcd8fb7ac467d28a63002a4
#
_entry.id   d52fdf92cdcd8fb7ac467d28a63002a4
#
_cell.length_a   1.000
_cell.length_b   1.000
_cell.length_c   1.000
_cell.angle_alpha   90.00
_cell.angle_beta   90.00
_cell.angle_gamma   90.00
#
_symmetry.space_group_name_H-M   'P 1'
#
loop_
_entity.id
_entity.type
_entity.pdbx_description
1 polymer ?
#
loop_
_entity_poly.entity_id
_entity_poly.type
_entity_poly.pdbx_seq_one_letter_code
_entity_poly.pdbx_strand_id
1 'polypeptide(L)'
;MAFFCSLVRVSLYSFTDCDKLARLCDLLGVSADELIGCKSMAQRPTATEWNTLQKYRALDEHGKEVVDYMIDSEYKRVTALTRKPKPRMLKIDWFAQPASAGTGNILDSDLAEDLFVPESAEAEQADFVISVGGDSMEPTYHDGDKVFVEKCDAVDIGEVGIFVVNGDVYIKELGNKCLISHNGKYRPIRIGESDSVYCCGRVIGYVK
;
A
#
# COMPACT_ATOMS: atom_id res chain seq x y z
N MET A 1 -35.61 10.12 10.69
CA MET A 1 -35.55 9.09 9.63
C MET A 1 -36.17 7.75 10.04
N ALA A 2 -37.12 7.72 10.92
CA ALA A 2 -37.72 6.47 11.46
C ALA A 2 -39.19 6.27 11.06
N PHE A 3 -39.76 7.10 10.17
CA PHE A 3 -41.17 7.05 9.81
C PHE A 3 -41.50 6.36 8.48
N PHE A 4 -40.46 5.98 7.68
CA PHE A 4 -40.70 5.38 6.36
C PHE A 4 -40.75 3.83 6.35
N CYS A 5 -40.40 3.19 7.46
CA CYS A 5 -40.33 1.72 7.52
C CYS A 5 -41.68 1.06 7.88
N SER A 6 -42.71 1.84 8.28
CA SER A 6 -43.99 1.33 8.77
C SER A 6 -45.06 1.18 7.68
N LEU A 7 -44.93 1.84 6.54
CA LEU A 7 -45.94 1.84 5.47
C LEU A 7 -45.74 0.77 4.39
N VAL A 8 -44.60 0.10 4.32
CA VAL A 8 -44.32 -0.92 3.30
C VAL A 8 -44.68 -2.34 3.77
N ARG A 9 -45.22 -2.51 4.96
CA ARG A 9 -45.59 -3.84 5.51
C ARG A 9 -47.01 -4.31 5.14
N VAL A 10 -47.69 -3.63 4.23
CA VAL A 10 -49.03 -4.02 3.81
C VAL A 10 -48.97 -4.75 2.46
N SER A 11 -49.10 -6.07 2.54
CA SER A 11 -49.51 -6.98 1.46
C SER A 11 -48.49 -7.29 0.34
N LEU A 12 -47.44 -8.03 0.69
CA LEU A 12 -46.52 -8.67 -0.24
C LEU A 12 -47.06 -9.96 -0.90
N TYR A 13 -48.38 -10.22 -0.87
CA TYR A 13 -48.95 -11.50 -1.30
C TYR A 13 -49.67 -11.46 -2.66
N SER A 14 -49.56 -10.42 -3.49
CA SER A 14 -50.02 -10.46 -4.87
C SER A 14 -49.21 -9.54 -5.78
N PHE A 15 -47.97 -9.90 -6.00
CA PHE A 15 -47.12 -9.26 -7.01
C PHE A 15 -47.36 -9.94 -8.38
N THR A 16 -48.51 -9.67 -9.01
CA THR A 16 -48.77 -10.03 -10.40
C THR A 16 -49.12 -8.82 -11.24
N ASP A 17 -48.87 -7.60 -10.74
CA ASP A 17 -49.33 -6.40 -11.45
C ASP A 17 -48.15 -5.42 -11.64
N CYS A 18 -47.46 -5.61 -12.78
CA CYS A 18 -46.37 -4.68 -13.19
C CYS A 18 -46.87 -3.24 -13.33
N ASP A 19 -48.18 -3.03 -13.58
CA ASP A 19 -48.78 -1.71 -13.69
C ASP A 19 -48.81 -0.97 -12.34
N LYS A 20 -48.98 -1.69 -11.24
CA LYS A 20 -48.94 -1.10 -9.90
C LYS A 20 -47.52 -0.70 -9.52
N LEU A 21 -46.53 -1.50 -9.89
CA LEU A 21 -45.11 -1.17 -9.69
C LEU A 21 -44.72 0.08 -10.48
N ALA A 22 -45.14 0.14 -11.78
CA ALA A 22 -44.88 1.30 -12.61
C ALA A 22 -45.51 2.58 -12.05
N ARG A 23 -46.78 2.53 -11.63
CA ARG A 23 -47.47 3.66 -10.98
C ARG A 23 -46.79 4.09 -9.67
N LEU A 24 -46.27 3.13 -8.91
CA LEU A 24 -45.55 3.44 -7.65
C LEU A 24 -44.23 4.13 -7.97
N CYS A 25 -43.50 3.70 -8.99
CA CYS A 25 -42.26 4.34 -9.45
C CYS A 25 -42.53 5.78 -9.92
N ASP A 26 -43.58 5.99 -10.71
CA ASP A 26 -44.01 7.32 -11.20
C ASP A 26 -44.40 8.25 -10.03
N LEU A 27 -45.16 7.74 -9.06
CA LEU A 27 -45.63 8.51 -7.92
C LEU A 27 -44.50 8.93 -6.97
N LEU A 28 -43.47 8.07 -6.83
CA LEU A 28 -42.33 8.32 -5.94
C LEU A 28 -41.15 8.96 -6.68
N GLY A 29 -41.18 9.06 -8.00
CA GLY A 29 -40.09 9.59 -8.83
C GLY A 29 -38.82 8.75 -8.75
N VAL A 30 -38.94 7.44 -8.49
CA VAL A 30 -37.81 6.50 -8.37
C VAL A 30 -37.90 5.39 -9.40
N SER A 31 -36.77 4.79 -9.74
CA SER A 31 -36.77 3.64 -10.64
C SER A 31 -37.18 2.35 -9.90
N ALA A 32 -37.69 1.36 -10.66
CA ALA A 32 -38.01 0.07 -10.08
C ALA A 32 -36.83 -0.60 -9.39
N ASP A 33 -35.63 -0.43 -9.93
CA ASP A 33 -34.38 -0.94 -9.36
C ASP A 33 -34.08 -0.33 -7.99
N GLU A 34 -34.32 0.97 -7.82
CA GLU A 34 -34.18 1.66 -6.52
C GLU A 34 -35.24 1.19 -5.53
N LEU A 35 -36.48 0.96 -5.99
CA LEU A 35 -37.57 0.54 -5.15
C LEU A 35 -37.39 -0.89 -4.62
N ILE A 36 -36.80 -1.77 -5.44
CA ILE A 36 -36.52 -3.18 -5.11
C ILE A 36 -35.18 -3.32 -4.33
N GLY A 37 -34.41 -2.22 -4.21
CA GLY A 37 -33.12 -2.23 -3.53
C GLY A 37 -32.02 -2.93 -4.33
N CYS A 38 -32.24 -3.16 -5.62
CA CYS A 38 -31.19 -3.61 -6.53
C CYS A 38 -30.17 -2.49 -6.70
N LYS A 39 -29.04 -2.58 -6.06
CA LYS A 39 -27.87 -1.74 -6.37
C LYS A 39 -27.33 -2.16 -7.73
N SER A 40 -28.03 -1.75 -8.80
CA SER A 40 -27.51 -1.88 -10.15
C SER A 40 -26.32 -0.94 -10.29
N MET A 41 -25.11 -1.45 -10.03
CA MET A 41 -23.85 -0.81 -10.42
C MET A 41 -23.62 -0.92 -11.94
N ALA A 42 -24.58 -1.43 -12.69
CA ALA A 42 -24.53 -1.43 -14.14
C ALA A 42 -24.80 0.00 -14.62
N GLN A 43 -23.76 0.66 -15.11
CA GLN A 43 -23.92 1.89 -15.88
C GLN A 43 -24.91 1.60 -17.02
N ARG A 44 -26.02 2.33 -17.03
CA ARG A 44 -26.96 2.21 -18.15
C ARG A 44 -26.23 2.57 -19.44
N PRO A 45 -26.34 1.76 -20.49
CA PRO A 45 -25.71 2.08 -21.76
C PRO A 45 -26.10 3.47 -22.25
N THR A 46 -25.14 4.25 -22.67
CA THR A 46 -25.37 5.53 -23.33
C THR A 46 -26.15 5.31 -24.65
N ALA A 47 -26.71 6.36 -25.22
CA ALA A 47 -27.40 6.28 -26.50
C ALA A 47 -26.51 5.71 -27.61
N THR A 48 -25.23 6.00 -27.58
CA THR A 48 -24.23 5.51 -28.54
C THR A 48 -23.96 4.01 -28.34
N GLU A 49 -23.80 3.58 -27.12
CA GLU A 49 -23.60 2.16 -26.78
C GLU A 49 -24.84 1.35 -27.11
N TRP A 50 -26.02 1.90 -26.85
CA TRP A 50 -27.30 1.23 -27.23
C TRP A 50 -27.42 1.05 -28.73
N ASN A 51 -27.08 2.06 -29.54
CA ASN A 51 -27.05 1.96 -31.00
C ASN A 51 -26.07 0.87 -31.49
N THR A 52 -24.90 0.80 -30.87
CA THR A 52 -23.89 -0.24 -31.15
C THR A 52 -24.44 -1.64 -30.85
N LEU A 53 -25.07 -1.80 -29.68
CA LEU A 53 -25.71 -3.07 -29.29
C LEU A 53 -26.82 -3.49 -30.26
N GLN A 54 -27.64 -2.55 -30.76
CA GLN A 54 -28.65 -2.85 -31.74
C GLN A 54 -28.04 -3.33 -33.05
N LYS A 55 -26.99 -2.70 -33.55
CA LYS A 55 -26.27 -3.13 -34.76
C LYS A 55 -25.66 -4.51 -34.57
N TYR A 56 -24.99 -4.77 -33.46
CA TYR A 56 -24.43 -6.08 -33.14
C TYR A 56 -25.48 -7.19 -33.14
N ARG A 57 -26.68 -6.93 -32.56
CA ARG A 57 -27.79 -7.88 -32.53
C ARG A 57 -28.35 -8.20 -33.92
N ALA A 58 -28.23 -7.27 -34.86
CA ALA A 58 -28.70 -7.43 -36.24
C ALA A 58 -27.71 -8.18 -37.16
N LEU A 59 -26.45 -8.43 -36.67
CA LEU A 59 -25.46 -9.20 -37.43
C LEU A 59 -25.84 -10.68 -37.48
N ASP A 60 -25.43 -11.34 -38.56
CA ASP A 60 -25.43 -12.80 -38.67
C ASP A 60 -24.34 -13.41 -37.74
N GLU A 61 -24.29 -14.74 -37.67
CA GLU A 61 -23.37 -15.46 -36.80
C GLU A 61 -21.90 -15.12 -37.12
N HIS A 62 -21.54 -15.11 -38.42
CA HIS A 62 -20.20 -14.76 -38.85
C HIS A 62 -19.84 -13.31 -38.50
N GLY A 63 -20.74 -12.37 -38.67
CA GLY A 63 -20.53 -10.97 -38.32
C GLY A 63 -20.31 -10.78 -36.81
N LYS A 64 -21.02 -11.53 -35.96
CA LYS A 64 -20.80 -11.52 -34.52
C LYS A 64 -19.43 -12.06 -34.12
N GLU A 65 -19.02 -13.21 -34.70
CA GLU A 65 -17.68 -13.77 -34.42
C GLU A 65 -16.55 -12.79 -34.75
N VAL A 66 -16.67 -12.08 -35.90
CA VAL A 66 -15.64 -11.07 -36.27
C VAL A 66 -15.62 -9.91 -35.30
N VAL A 67 -16.78 -9.38 -34.91
CA VAL A 67 -16.86 -8.26 -33.94
C VAL A 67 -16.34 -8.69 -32.58
N ASP A 68 -16.69 -9.86 -32.09
CA ASP A 68 -16.23 -10.41 -30.82
C ASP A 68 -14.71 -10.58 -30.82
N TYR A 69 -14.13 -11.11 -31.90
CA TYR A 69 -12.69 -11.22 -32.06
C TYR A 69 -11.99 -9.85 -32.00
N MET A 70 -12.55 -8.84 -32.68
CA MET A 70 -11.98 -7.49 -32.67
C MET A 70 -12.07 -6.84 -31.29
N ILE A 71 -13.20 -6.97 -30.60
CA ILE A 71 -13.39 -6.47 -29.24
C ILE A 71 -12.38 -7.12 -28.29
N ASP A 72 -12.25 -8.44 -28.31
CA ASP A 72 -11.32 -9.19 -27.48
C ASP A 72 -9.87 -8.80 -27.75
N SER A 73 -9.51 -8.63 -29.02
CA SER A 73 -8.16 -8.21 -29.42
C SER A 73 -7.82 -6.82 -28.88
N GLU A 74 -8.71 -5.85 -29.09
CA GLU A 74 -8.53 -4.48 -28.61
C GLU A 74 -8.58 -4.37 -27.08
N TYR A 75 -9.47 -5.13 -26.43
CA TYR A 75 -9.53 -5.19 -24.98
C TYR A 75 -8.22 -5.74 -24.38
N LYS A 76 -7.66 -6.81 -24.95
CA LYS A 76 -6.35 -7.36 -24.55
C LYS A 76 -5.23 -6.34 -24.76
N ARG A 77 -5.23 -5.62 -25.88
CA ARG A 77 -4.24 -4.58 -26.18
C ARG A 77 -4.29 -3.47 -25.14
N VAL A 78 -5.48 -2.91 -24.87
CA VAL A 78 -5.66 -1.81 -23.91
C VAL A 78 -5.32 -2.26 -22.49
N THR A 79 -5.77 -3.44 -22.08
CA THR A 79 -5.48 -3.97 -20.74
C THR A 79 -4.00 -4.32 -20.56
N ALA A 80 -3.29 -4.74 -21.60
CA ALA A 80 -1.85 -4.93 -21.56
C ALA A 80 -1.10 -3.61 -21.39
N LEU A 81 -1.56 -2.53 -22.05
CA LEU A 81 -0.97 -1.19 -21.90
C LEU A 81 -1.25 -0.56 -20.53
N THR A 82 -2.39 -0.88 -19.92
CA THR A 82 -2.76 -0.38 -18.59
C THR A 82 -2.20 -1.24 -17.46
N ARG A 83 -1.70 -2.44 -17.77
CA ARG A 83 -1.08 -3.32 -16.81
C ARG A 83 0.27 -2.72 -16.42
N LYS A 84 0.34 -2.03 -15.26
CA LYS A 84 1.63 -1.63 -14.69
C LYS A 84 2.50 -2.88 -14.61
N PRO A 85 3.74 -2.86 -15.14
CA PRO A 85 4.64 -4.00 -14.98
C PRO A 85 4.72 -4.33 -13.49
N LYS A 86 4.64 -5.62 -13.16
CA LYS A 86 4.86 -6.03 -11.77
C LYS A 86 6.26 -5.56 -11.39
N PRO A 87 6.42 -4.82 -10.30
CA PRO A 87 7.72 -4.38 -9.87
C PRO A 87 8.63 -5.61 -9.72
N ARG A 88 9.85 -5.51 -10.22
CA ARG A 88 10.87 -6.50 -9.94
C ARG A 88 11.12 -6.47 -8.45
N MET A 89 11.21 -7.64 -7.82
CA MET A 89 11.45 -7.75 -6.39
C MET A 89 12.92 -8.05 -6.17
N LEU A 90 13.55 -7.29 -5.29
CA LEU A 90 14.90 -7.52 -4.80
C LEU A 90 14.82 -8.26 -3.48
N LYS A 91 15.72 -9.23 -3.29
CA LYS A 91 15.92 -9.91 -2.03
C LYS A 91 16.99 -9.17 -1.25
N ILE A 92 16.69 -8.75 -0.03
CA ILE A 92 17.60 -8.04 0.88
C ILE A 92 17.52 -8.69 2.26
N ASP A 93 18.64 -8.78 2.94
CA ASP A 93 18.72 -9.27 4.32
C ASP A 93 18.02 -8.28 5.27
N TRP A 94 17.12 -8.78 6.09
CA TRP A 94 16.37 -8.00 7.06
C TRP A 94 16.63 -8.47 8.49
N PHE A 95 16.94 -7.51 9.36
CA PHE A 95 17.12 -7.72 10.79
C PHE A 95 15.90 -7.17 11.55
N ALA A 96 15.08 -8.05 12.12
CA ALA A 96 13.83 -7.69 12.80
C ALA A 96 14.08 -6.85 14.07
N GLN A 97 15.15 -7.12 14.79
CA GLN A 97 15.62 -6.33 15.92
C GLN A 97 17.14 -6.30 15.91
N PRO A 98 17.77 -5.13 16.19
CA PRO A 98 19.20 -5.13 16.47
C PRO A 98 19.42 -5.98 17.73
N ALA A 99 20.23 -7.02 17.62
CA ALA A 99 20.59 -7.85 18.77
C ALA A 99 21.24 -6.95 19.83
N SER A 100 20.48 -6.57 20.84
CA SER A 100 21.03 -5.94 22.04
C SER A 100 21.70 -7.03 22.85
N ALA A 101 22.93 -6.83 23.17
CA ALA A 101 23.69 -7.47 24.22
C ALA A 101 24.82 -8.41 23.79
N GLY A 102 25.98 -7.95 23.96
CA GLY A 102 27.05 -8.71 24.59
C GLY A 102 28.05 -9.46 23.72
N THR A 103 27.82 -9.65 22.41
CA THR A 103 28.75 -10.41 21.57
C THR A 103 29.32 -9.71 20.35
N GLY A 104 29.06 -8.41 20.18
CA GLY A 104 29.77 -7.58 19.20
C GLY A 104 29.35 -7.76 17.73
N ASN A 105 28.48 -8.68 17.40
CA ASN A 105 28.02 -8.91 16.04
C ASN A 105 26.53 -8.58 15.92
N ILE A 106 26.24 -7.30 15.65
CA ILE A 106 24.88 -6.77 15.52
C ILE A 106 24.20 -7.25 14.23
N LEU A 107 24.99 -7.55 13.23
CA LEU A 107 24.60 -8.05 11.92
C LEU A 107 25.06 -9.50 11.78
N ASP A 108 24.66 -10.36 12.72
CA ASP A 108 24.89 -11.78 12.57
C ASP A 108 24.01 -12.31 11.45
N SER A 109 24.62 -12.81 10.39
CA SER A 109 23.91 -13.36 9.23
C SER A 109 22.96 -14.51 9.59
N ASP A 110 23.19 -15.17 10.74
CA ASP A 110 22.32 -16.24 11.22
C ASP A 110 20.97 -15.73 11.76
N LEU A 111 20.87 -14.40 12.01
CA LEU A 111 19.64 -13.72 12.47
C LEU A 111 18.93 -12.95 11.36
N ALA A 112 19.48 -12.93 10.15
CA ALA A 112 18.89 -12.26 9.01
C ALA A 112 17.74 -13.08 8.42
N GLU A 113 16.63 -12.42 8.15
CA GLU A 113 15.51 -12.97 7.40
C GLU A 113 15.48 -12.42 5.97
N ASP A 114 15.00 -13.21 5.03
CA ASP A 114 14.81 -12.79 3.65
C ASP A 114 13.64 -11.80 3.52
N LEU A 115 13.91 -10.58 3.10
CA LEU A 115 12.89 -9.58 2.76
C LEU A 115 12.85 -9.34 1.25
N PHE A 116 11.66 -9.42 0.66
CA PHE A 116 11.45 -9.09 -0.74
C PHE A 116 10.84 -7.69 -0.85
N VAL A 117 11.55 -6.77 -1.47
CA VAL A 117 11.14 -5.37 -1.64
C VAL A 117 11.02 -5.01 -3.12
N PRO A 118 10.13 -4.10 -3.52
CA PRO A 118 10.11 -3.57 -4.88
C PRO A 118 11.44 -2.92 -5.24
N GLU A 119 11.93 -3.15 -6.47
CA GLU A 119 13.13 -2.51 -7.00
C GLU A 119 13.00 -0.98 -6.94
N SER A 120 13.93 -0.33 -6.28
CA SER A 120 14.07 1.13 -6.18
C SER A 120 15.56 1.48 -6.05
N ALA A 121 15.89 2.76 -6.24
CA ALA A 121 17.29 3.20 -6.13
C ALA A 121 17.85 2.94 -4.72
N GLU A 122 17.02 3.15 -3.69
CA GLU A 122 17.38 2.89 -2.31
C GLU A 122 17.54 1.38 -2.05
N ALA A 123 16.65 0.55 -2.61
CA ALA A 123 16.72 -0.90 -2.46
C ALA A 123 17.94 -1.51 -3.17
N GLU A 124 18.39 -0.93 -4.31
CA GLU A 124 19.60 -1.37 -5.03
C GLU A 124 20.88 -0.96 -4.32
N GLN A 125 20.86 0.17 -3.60
CA GLN A 125 22.01 0.71 -2.88
C GLN A 125 22.13 0.12 -1.47
N ALA A 126 21.04 -0.42 -0.92
CA ALA A 126 21.02 -0.96 0.43
C ALA A 126 21.76 -2.29 0.53
N ASP A 127 22.59 -2.42 1.56
CA ASP A 127 23.24 -3.69 1.93
C ASP A 127 22.33 -4.55 2.80
N PHE A 128 21.47 -3.93 3.62
CA PHE A 128 20.51 -4.61 4.48
C PHE A 128 19.35 -3.70 4.90
N VAL A 129 18.36 -4.30 5.51
CA VAL A 129 17.19 -3.63 6.10
C VAL A 129 17.18 -3.90 7.60
N ILE A 130 16.81 -2.90 8.40
CA ILE A 130 16.64 -3.05 9.85
C ILE A 130 15.31 -2.44 10.29
N SER A 131 14.67 -3.03 11.31
CA SER A 131 13.47 -2.45 11.91
C SER A 131 13.83 -1.36 12.92
N VAL A 132 13.07 -0.28 12.88
CA VAL A 132 13.15 0.80 13.88
C VAL A 132 12.45 0.33 15.14
N GLY A 133 13.12 0.44 16.29
CA GLY A 133 12.56 0.12 17.61
C GLY A 133 12.28 1.38 18.42
N GLY A 134 11.06 1.49 18.95
CA GLY A 134 10.63 2.60 19.78
C GLY A 134 10.36 3.91 19.05
N ASP A 135 9.97 4.93 19.80
CA ASP A 135 9.48 6.23 19.29
C ASP A 135 10.55 7.33 19.22
N SER A 136 11.82 6.99 19.46
CA SER A 136 12.89 7.99 19.60
C SER A 136 13.22 8.75 18.32
N MET A 137 12.86 8.19 17.14
CA MET A 137 13.09 8.80 15.82
C MET A 137 11.82 9.38 15.21
N GLU A 138 10.72 9.42 15.95
CA GLU A 138 9.50 10.11 15.51
C GLU A 138 9.71 11.64 15.42
N PRO A 139 9.07 12.32 14.48
CA PRO A 139 8.10 11.82 13.49
C PRO A 139 8.71 11.24 12.20
N THR A 140 10.04 11.18 12.10
CA THR A 140 10.72 10.77 10.86
C THR A 140 10.61 9.28 10.59
N TYR A 141 10.79 8.47 11.63
CA TYR A 141 10.61 7.02 11.60
C TYR A 141 9.80 6.59 12.81
N HIS A 142 8.82 5.69 12.57
CA HIS A 142 7.95 5.15 13.62
C HIS A 142 8.41 3.77 14.07
N ASP A 143 7.93 3.35 15.22
CA ASP A 143 8.18 2.01 15.73
C ASP A 143 7.69 0.95 14.74
N GLY A 144 8.55 -0.02 14.42
CA GLY A 144 8.27 -1.07 13.43
C GLY A 144 8.55 -0.71 11.98
N ASP A 145 8.88 0.55 11.65
CA ASP A 145 9.29 0.92 10.31
C ASP A 145 10.55 0.15 9.90
N LYS A 146 10.63 -0.20 8.61
CA LYS A 146 11.80 -0.87 8.04
C LYS A 146 12.62 0.14 7.25
N VAL A 147 13.89 0.30 7.57
CA VAL A 147 14.79 1.26 6.92
C VAL A 147 15.86 0.55 6.11
N PHE A 148 16.16 1.09 4.93
CA PHE A 148 17.27 0.68 4.10
C PHE A 148 18.57 1.23 4.66
N VAL A 149 19.60 0.41 4.75
CA VAL A 149 20.90 0.77 5.30
C VAL A 149 22.00 0.40 4.31
N GLU A 150 22.85 1.39 4.01
CA GLU A 150 24.11 1.21 3.29
C GLU A 150 25.23 1.06 4.31
N LYS A 151 26.02 -0.01 4.23
CA LYS A 151 27.16 -0.24 5.14
C LYS A 151 28.22 0.83 4.96
N CYS A 152 28.58 1.49 6.04
CA CYS A 152 29.70 2.42 6.09
C CYS A 152 30.26 2.52 7.51
N ASP A 153 31.53 2.88 7.63
CA ASP A 153 32.21 3.03 8.91
C ASP A 153 31.99 4.42 9.54
N ALA A 154 31.42 5.36 8.79
CA ALA A 154 31.14 6.71 9.24
C ALA A 154 29.99 7.33 8.43
N VAL A 155 29.27 8.25 9.06
CA VAL A 155 28.24 9.11 8.43
C VAL A 155 28.57 10.56 8.70
N ASP A 156 28.04 11.47 7.89
CA ASP A 156 28.21 12.91 8.10
C ASP A 156 27.29 13.46 9.19
N ILE A 157 27.66 14.60 9.78
CA ILE A 157 26.83 15.29 10.77
C ILE A 157 25.51 15.69 10.11
N GLY A 158 24.39 15.34 10.74
CA GLY A 158 23.04 15.52 10.23
C GLY A 158 22.48 14.32 9.48
N GLU A 159 23.27 13.29 9.23
CA GLU A 159 22.78 12.03 8.66
C GLU A 159 22.33 11.06 9.75
N VAL A 160 21.35 10.22 9.39
CA VAL A 160 20.86 9.15 10.26
C VAL A 160 21.65 7.88 10.00
N GLY A 161 22.20 7.32 11.05
CA GLY A 161 23.00 6.09 11.00
C GLY A 161 22.58 5.07 12.06
N ILE A 162 23.14 3.88 11.89
CA ILE A 162 23.07 2.81 12.88
C ILE A 162 24.37 2.85 13.66
N PHE A 163 24.27 3.11 14.96
CA PHE A 163 25.43 3.23 15.86
C PHE A 163 25.37 2.17 16.95
N VAL A 164 26.53 1.68 17.31
CA VAL A 164 26.72 0.87 18.51
C VAL A 164 27.48 1.71 19.51
N VAL A 165 26.89 1.93 20.66
CA VAL A 165 27.52 2.67 21.75
C VAL A 165 27.57 1.76 22.98
N ASN A 166 28.77 1.40 23.41
CA ASN A 166 28.98 0.52 24.57
C ASN A 166 28.24 -0.84 24.50
N GLY A 167 27.99 -1.32 23.27
CA GLY A 167 27.30 -2.58 23.03
C GLY A 167 25.79 -2.46 22.75
N ASP A 168 25.21 -1.28 22.96
CA ASP A 168 23.81 -1.00 22.63
C ASP A 168 23.67 -0.41 21.22
N VAL A 169 22.62 -0.80 20.51
CA VAL A 169 22.35 -0.35 19.12
C VAL A 169 21.38 0.80 19.10
N TYR A 170 21.71 1.82 18.34
CA TYR A 170 20.91 3.02 18.20
C TYR A 170 20.74 3.41 16.72
N ILE A 171 19.51 3.78 16.35
CA ILE A 171 19.22 4.51 15.11
C ILE A 171 19.09 5.97 15.52
N LYS A 172 20.03 6.81 15.12
CA LYS A 172 20.09 8.23 15.51
C LYS A 172 20.70 9.08 14.40
N GLU A 173 20.42 10.38 14.46
CA GLU A 173 21.15 11.37 13.69
C GLU A 173 22.51 11.67 14.36
N LEU A 174 23.56 11.74 13.55
CA LEU A 174 24.87 12.12 14.05
C LEU A 174 24.94 13.63 14.29
N GLY A 175 25.19 14.03 15.51
CA GLY A 175 25.45 15.41 15.91
C GLY A 175 26.94 15.66 16.23
N ASN A 176 27.25 16.87 16.65
CA ASN A 176 28.62 17.19 17.09
C ASN A 176 28.89 16.53 18.44
N LYS A 177 29.63 15.42 18.43
CA LYS A 177 29.98 14.60 19.62
C LYS A 177 28.73 14.09 20.38
N CYS A 178 27.63 13.84 19.68
CA CYS A 178 26.42 13.29 20.27
C CYS A 178 25.58 12.58 19.21
N LEU A 179 24.69 11.71 19.66
CA LEU A 179 23.64 11.11 18.86
C LEU A 179 22.30 11.79 19.20
N ILE A 180 21.58 12.23 18.19
CA ILE A 180 20.37 13.03 18.31
C ILE A 180 19.16 12.17 18.00
N SER A 181 18.16 12.20 18.87
CA SER A 181 16.84 11.66 18.63
C SER A 181 15.97 12.72 17.93
N HIS A 182 15.17 12.34 16.94
CA HIS A 182 14.23 13.27 16.30
C HIS A 182 13.04 13.59 17.22
N ASN A 183 12.73 12.70 18.15
CA ASN A 183 11.69 12.93 19.15
C ASN A 183 12.26 13.78 20.30
N GLY A 184 11.73 14.99 20.44
CA GLY A 184 12.15 15.95 21.46
C GLY A 184 11.95 15.52 22.92
N LYS A 185 11.28 14.39 23.18
CA LYS A 185 11.19 13.76 24.51
C LYS A 185 12.55 13.21 24.98
N TYR A 186 13.44 12.87 24.03
CA TYR A 186 14.72 12.22 24.29
C TYR A 186 15.85 13.24 24.23
N ARG A 187 16.72 13.22 25.25
CA ARG A 187 17.93 14.05 25.24
C ARG A 187 18.99 13.44 24.34
N PRO A 188 19.85 14.27 23.69
CA PRO A 188 20.96 13.75 22.92
C PRO A 188 21.87 12.88 23.77
N ILE A 189 22.33 11.76 23.22
CA ILE A 189 23.33 10.87 23.84
C ILE A 189 24.70 11.48 23.55
N ARG A 190 25.40 11.98 24.58
CA ARG A 190 26.75 12.52 24.45
C ARG A 190 27.73 11.37 24.30
N ILE A 191 28.67 11.50 23.37
CA ILE A 191 29.78 10.57 23.18
C ILE A 191 30.99 11.10 23.91
N GLY A 192 31.45 10.37 24.92
CA GLY A 192 32.65 10.66 25.69
C GLY A 192 33.91 9.96 25.13
N GLU A 193 35.09 10.36 25.60
CA GLU A 193 36.36 9.75 25.15
C GLU A 193 36.52 8.27 25.57
N SER A 194 35.77 7.84 26.58
CA SER A 194 35.79 6.46 27.07
C SER A 194 34.75 5.56 26.43
N ASP A 195 33.85 6.11 25.60
CA ASP A 195 32.80 5.33 24.98
C ASP A 195 33.33 4.59 23.75
N SER A 196 32.92 3.33 23.63
CA SER A 196 33.15 2.54 22.43
C SER A 196 32.01 2.82 21.45
N VAL A 197 32.33 3.48 20.34
CA VAL A 197 31.32 3.86 19.32
C VAL A 197 31.71 3.33 17.95
N TYR A 198 30.81 2.63 17.34
CA TYR A 198 30.97 2.12 15.96
C TYR A 198 29.75 2.55 15.12
N CYS A 199 30.00 2.97 13.87
CA CYS A 199 28.98 3.14 12.85
C CYS A 199 28.87 1.84 12.06
N CYS A 200 27.66 1.32 11.90
CA CYS A 200 27.38 0.10 11.13
C CYS A 200 26.83 0.39 9.73
N GLY A 201 26.35 1.62 9.52
CA GLY A 201 25.80 2.02 8.25
C GLY A 201 24.95 3.29 8.31
N ARG A 202 24.68 3.83 7.15
CA ARG A 202 23.86 5.02 6.91
C ARG A 202 22.44 4.60 6.51
N VAL A 203 21.44 5.24 7.09
CA VAL A 203 20.04 5.07 6.65
C VAL A 203 19.82 5.88 5.38
N ILE A 204 19.44 5.21 4.29
CA ILE A 204 19.25 5.83 2.96
C ILE A 204 17.78 5.92 2.53
N GLY A 205 16.86 5.31 3.26
CA GLY A 205 15.44 5.34 2.98
C GLY A 205 14.65 4.38 3.85
N TYR A 206 13.35 4.24 3.56
CA TYR A 206 12.48 3.29 4.26
C TYR A 206 11.68 2.44 3.27
N VAL A 207 11.35 1.22 3.65
CA VAL A 207 10.54 0.28 2.86
C VAL A 207 9.09 0.74 2.90
N LYS A 208 8.52 1.00 1.72
CA LYS A 208 7.10 1.42 1.56
C LYS A 208 6.17 0.24 1.45
#